data_8b02bfc7dc02430e98bfa92705b3ef36
#
_entry.id   8b02bfc7dc02430e98bfa92705b3ef36
#
_cell.length_a   1.000
_cell.length_b   1.000
_cell.length_c   1.000
_cell.angle_alpha   90.00
_cell.angle_beta   90.00
_cell.angle_gamma   90.00
#
_symmetry.space_group_name_H-M   'P 1'
#
loop_
_entity.id
_entity.type
_entity.pdbx_description
1 polymer ?
#
loop_
_entity_poly.entity_id
_entity_poly.type
_entity_poly.pdbx_seq_one_letter_code
_entity_poly.pdbx_strand_id
1 'polypeptide(L)'
;LNLSNTVKSFELWNHYFNNIMLVDNQQYERAHVTRESVEQMFQRVNENLAQTLTTILTAGEIRPPPQEVFSSSEIKATLGLIGDVSTIGHCAEEVKVKSQFWRGGMEPGTHELEDIIERSVEKSSLTFPTDVSGARSASLIVHGRPEHLYTQAISVGRAKLEELTTVGKVRYGDYPDRRTKYLSAITIVSGITDFTRLDQMRKRVQELNGSTPTNHHTMRDSVVEPSVI
;
A
#
# COMPACT_ATOMS: atom_id res chain seq x y z
N LEU A 1 23.63 8.69 -7.91
CA LEU A 1 22.95 8.81 -9.22
C LEU A 1 21.51 8.31 -9.15
N ASN A 2 21.26 7.15 -8.55
CA ASN A 2 19.93 6.55 -8.50
C ASN A 2 18.92 7.42 -7.71
N LEU A 3 19.33 7.98 -6.58
CA LEU A 3 18.44 8.75 -5.70
C LEU A 3 17.92 10.03 -6.39
N SER A 4 18.80 10.76 -7.08
CA SER A 4 18.41 11.95 -7.84
C SER A 4 17.43 11.60 -8.97
N ASN A 5 17.66 10.49 -9.66
CA ASN A 5 16.77 10.03 -10.72
C ASN A 5 15.41 9.63 -10.17
N THR A 6 15.35 8.97 -9.02
CA THR A 6 14.09 8.59 -8.36
C THR A 6 13.25 9.83 -8.02
N VAL A 7 13.85 10.85 -7.40
CA VAL A 7 13.15 12.09 -7.06
C VAL A 7 12.61 12.80 -8.30
N LYS A 8 13.47 12.99 -9.32
CA LYS A 8 13.08 13.63 -10.59
C LYS A 8 11.99 12.85 -11.33
N SER A 9 12.10 11.53 -11.37
CA SER A 9 11.08 10.67 -11.99
C SER A 9 9.74 10.79 -11.28
N PHE A 10 9.73 10.80 -9.95
CA PHE A 10 8.52 10.98 -9.18
C PHE A 10 7.83 12.32 -9.49
N GLU A 11 8.60 13.42 -9.49
CA GLU A 11 8.09 14.75 -9.79
C GLU A 11 7.50 14.83 -11.21
N LEU A 12 8.17 14.20 -12.18
CA LEU A 12 7.68 14.13 -13.56
C LEU A 12 6.40 13.29 -13.64
N TRP A 13 6.39 12.09 -13.07
CA TRP A 13 5.27 11.15 -13.19
C TRP A 13 4.01 11.66 -12.48
N ASN A 14 4.16 12.42 -11.41
CA ASN A 14 3.03 13.01 -10.69
C ASN A 14 2.17 13.96 -11.57
N HIS A 15 2.70 14.42 -12.71
CA HIS A 15 1.95 15.21 -13.68
C HIS A 15 1.23 14.36 -14.75
N TYR A 16 1.69 13.14 -14.98
CA TYR A 16 1.21 12.31 -16.08
C TYR A 16 0.33 11.14 -15.64
N PHE A 17 0.49 10.69 -14.40
CA PHE A 17 -0.27 9.56 -13.87
C PHE A 17 -1.32 10.01 -12.87
N ASN A 18 -2.49 9.39 -12.94
CA ASN A 18 -3.59 9.70 -12.02
C ASN A 18 -3.25 9.26 -10.59
N ASN A 19 -2.49 8.19 -10.45
CA ASN A 19 -2.09 7.66 -9.15
C ASN A 19 -0.73 6.98 -9.24
N ILE A 20 0.06 7.09 -8.17
CA ILE A 20 1.38 6.51 -8.07
C ILE A 20 1.49 5.70 -6.77
N MET A 21 1.95 4.47 -6.88
CA MET A 21 2.31 3.64 -5.74
C MET A 21 3.83 3.49 -5.70
N LEU A 22 4.43 3.89 -4.57
CA LEU A 22 5.87 3.81 -4.38
C LEU A 22 6.22 2.59 -3.53
N VAL A 23 7.21 1.82 -3.95
CA VAL A 23 7.76 0.68 -3.20
C VAL A 23 9.19 1.00 -2.80
N ASP A 24 9.51 0.92 -1.50
CA ASP A 24 10.87 1.13 -0.98
C ASP A 24 11.53 -0.20 -0.62
N ASN A 25 12.37 -0.70 -1.49
CA ASN A 25 13.09 -1.94 -1.27
C ASN A 25 14.00 -1.91 -0.02
N GLN A 26 14.53 -0.72 0.36
CA GLN A 26 15.35 -0.59 1.56
C GLN A 26 14.58 -0.82 2.86
N GLN A 27 13.27 -0.59 2.87
CA GLN A 27 12.45 -0.88 4.03
C GLN A 27 12.43 -2.37 4.32
N TYR A 28 12.34 -3.19 3.28
CA TYR A 28 12.33 -4.65 3.43
C TYR A 28 13.68 -5.20 3.90
N GLU A 29 14.78 -4.60 3.47
CA GLU A 29 16.12 -4.95 3.95
C GLU A 29 16.28 -4.69 5.46
N ARG A 30 15.67 -3.63 5.97
CA ARG A 30 15.75 -3.26 7.39
C ARG A 30 14.80 -4.04 8.29
N ALA A 31 13.62 -4.39 7.78
CA ALA A 31 12.57 -5.03 8.56
C ALA A 31 12.85 -6.52 8.84
N HIS A 32 13.70 -7.16 8.05
CA HIS A 32 13.89 -8.61 8.09
C HIS A 32 15.34 -8.97 8.31
N VAL A 33 15.74 -9.04 9.59
CA VAL A 33 17.00 -9.71 10.02
C VAL A 33 16.76 -11.22 9.96
N THR A 34 16.54 -11.76 8.77
CA THR A 34 16.40 -13.19 8.53
C THR A 34 17.69 -13.74 7.91
N ARG A 35 17.91 -15.05 8.02
CA ARG A 35 19.00 -15.76 7.32
C ARG A 35 18.71 -15.95 5.81
N GLU A 36 17.88 -15.13 5.26
CA GLU A 36 17.43 -15.15 3.86
C GLU A 36 18.43 -14.39 2.98
N SER A 37 18.67 -14.87 1.77
CA SER A 37 19.48 -14.11 0.82
C SER A 37 18.73 -12.87 0.32
N VAL A 38 19.46 -11.86 -0.15
CA VAL A 38 18.86 -10.64 -0.72
C VAL A 38 17.94 -10.99 -1.90
N GLU A 39 18.31 -11.95 -2.72
CA GLU A 39 17.50 -12.42 -3.84
C GLU A 39 16.17 -13.05 -3.37
N GLN A 40 16.23 -13.93 -2.37
CA GLN A 40 15.04 -14.54 -1.77
C GLN A 40 14.12 -13.50 -1.14
N MET A 41 14.70 -12.51 -0.48
CA MET A 41 13.95 -11.37 0.08
C MET A 41 13.19 -10.61 -1.01
N PHE A 42 13.85 -10.22 -2.09
CA PHE A 42 13.19 -9.51 -3.20
C PHE A 42 12.13 -10.36 -3.88
N GLN A 43 12.39 -11.65 -4.08
CA GLN A 43 11.40 -12.56 -4.65
C GLN A 43 10.15 -12.60 -3.78
N ARG A 44 10.29 -12.78 -2.47
CA ARG A 44 9.17 -12.81 -1.53
C ARG A 44 8.39 -11.49 -1.51
N VAL A 45 9.06 -10.35 -1.54
CA VAL A 45 8.42 -9.02 -1.59
C VAL A 45 7.61 -8.86 -2.87
N ASN A 46 8.20 -9.23 -4.01
CA ASN A 46 7.53 -9.14 -5.31
C ASN A 46 6.33 -10.10 -5.40
N GLU A 47 6.45 -11.31 -4.86
CA GLU A 47 5.36 -12.27 -4.78
C GLU A 47 4.20 -11.75 -3.92
N ASN A 48 4.49 -11.20 -2.75
CA ASN A 48 3.47 -10.60 -1.87
C ASN A 48 2.77 -9.42 -2.55
N LEU A 49 3.52 -8.55 -3.20
CA LEU A 49 2.94 -7.40 -3.91
C LEU A 49 2.06 -7.87 -5.08
N ALA A 50 2.56 -8.81 -5.89
CA ALA A 50 1.82 -9.36 -7.02
C ALA A 50 0.54 -10.07 -6.57
N GLN A 51 0.61 -10.86 -5.50
CA GLN A 51 -0.54 -11.54 -4.93
C GLN A 51 -1.57 -10.56 -4.39
N THR A 52 -1.13 -9.52 -3.68
CA THR A 52 -2.04 -8.49 -3.14
C THR A 52 -2.73 -7.72 -4.26
N LEU A 53 -1.98 -7.29 -5.28
CA LEU A 53 -2.55 -6.61 -6.45
C LEU A 53 -3.54 -7.52 -7.19
N THR A 54 -3.22 -8.81 -7.36
CA THR A 54 -4.13 -9.78 -7.96
C THR A 54 -5.42 -9.89 -7.15
N THR A 55 -5.33 -9.99 -5.83
CA THR A 55 -6.51 -10.04 -4.95
C THR A 55 -7.37 -8.79 -5.09
N ILE A 56 -6.77 -7.60 -5.12
CA ILE A 56 -7.49 -6.33 -5.33
C ILE A 56 -8.25 -6.35 -6.67
N LEU A 57 -7.58 -6.75 -7.75
CA LEU A 57 -8.14 -6.72 -9.10
C LEU A 57 -9.23 -7.78 -9.32
N THR A 58 -9.18 -8.89 -8.60
CA THR A 58 -10.12 -10.01 -8.75
C THR A 58 -11.20 -10.04 -7.66
N ALA A 59 -11.15 -9.16 -6.68
CA ALA A 59 -12.06 -9.15 -5.54
C ALA A 59 -13.55 -9.10 -5.94
N GLY A 60 -13.88 -8.41 -7.04
CA GLY A 60 -15.25 -8.32 -7.55
C GLY A 60 -15.74 -9.54 -8.35
N GLU A 61 -14.87 -10.53 -8.63
CA GLU A 61 -15.18 -11.66 -9.53
C GLU A 61 -15.31 -13.00 -8.81
N ILE A 62 -15.41 -12.97 -7.49
CA ILE A 62 -15.37 -14.16 -6.64
C ILE A 62 -16.69 -14.95 -6.69
N ARG A 63 -16.58 -16.28 -6.58
CA ARG A 63 -17.72 -17.18 -6.45
C ARG A 63 -17.53 -18.11 -5.26
N PRO A 64 -18.46 -18.20 -4.28
CA PRO A 64 -19.76 -17.51 -4.22
C PRO A 64 -19.59 -16.00 -4.08
N PRO A 65 -20.60 -15.20 -4.51
CA PRO A 65 -20.50 -13.75 -4.40
C PRO A 65 -20.32 -13.34 -2.93
N PRO A 66 -19.48 -12.33 -2.65
CA PRO A 66 -19.35 -11.76 -1.32
C PRO A 66 -20.64 -11.05 -0.89
N GLN A 67 -20.77 -10.73 0.39
CA GLN A 67 -21.89 -9.91 0.87
C GLN A 67 -21.79 -8.49 0.32
N GLU A 68 -20.57 -7.97 0.27
CA GLU A 68 -20.25 -6.66 -0.33
C GLU A 68 -19.14 -6.82 -1.37
N VAL A 69 -19.46 -6.46 -2.61
CA VAL A 69 -18.58 -6.63 -3.75
C VAL A 69 -17.64 -5.43 -3.87
N PHE A 70 -16.33 -5.66 -3.77
CA PHE A 70 -15.32 -4.66 -4.10
C PHE A 70 -15.04 -4.68 -5.60
N SER A 71 -15.75 -3.86 -6.35
CA SER A 71 -15.70 -3.84 -7.81
C SER A 71 -14.63 -2.89 -8.36
N SER A 72 -14.44 -2.92 -9.67
CA SER A 72 -13.54 -1.97 -10.36
C SER A 72 -13.98 -0.51 -10.20
N SER A 73 -15.25 -0.24 -9.88
CA SER A 73 -15.72 1.13 -9.59
C SER A 73 -15.20 1.64 -8.25
N GLU A 74 -15.12 0.78 -7.22
CA GLU A 74 -14.53 1.14 -5.94
C GLU A 74 -13.02 1.38 -6.07
N ILE A 75 -12.31 0.55 -6.85
CA ILE A 75 -10.90 0.76 -7.15
C ILE A 75 -10.68 2.12 -7.83
N LYS A 76 -11.43 2.40 -8.89
CA LYS A 76 -11.35 3.68 -9.60
C LYS A 76 -11.69 4.86 -8.69
N ALA A 77 -12.72 4.73 -7.86
CA ALA A 77 -13.12 5.79 -6.93
C ALA A 77 -12.10 6.02 -5.82
N THR A 78 -11.32 5.01 -5.45
CA THR A 78 -10.25 5.15 -4.45
C THR A 78 -8.98 5.76 -5.05
N LEU A 79 -8.61 5.36 -6.27
CA LEU A 79 -7.35 5.74 -6.92
C LEU A 79 -7.50 6.87 -7.97
N GLY A 80 -8.70 7.39 -8.19
CA GLY A 80 -9.06 8.11 -9.41
C GLY A 80 -8.67 9.58 -9.49
N LEU A 81 -7.99 10.17 -8.50
CA LEU A 81 -7.61 11.57 -8.55
C LEU A 81 -6.22 11.73 -9.20
N ILE A 82 -6.09 12.75 -10.08
CA ILE A 82 -4.85 13.05 -10.79
C ILE A 82 -3.79 13.58 -9.82
N GLY A 83 -2.59 13.00 -9.89
CA GLY A 83 -1.47 13.38 -9.06
C GLY A 83 -1.52 12.85 -7.63
N ASP A 84 -2.41 11.90 -7.35
CA ASP A 84 -2.47 11.27 -6.04
C ASP A 84 -1.40 10.20 -5.87
N VAL A 85 -0.95 10.07 -4.63
CA VAL A 85 -0.09 8.95 -4.22
C VAL A 85 -0.89 8.05 -3.29
N SER A 86 -0.71 6.75 -3.49
CA SER A 86 -1.39 5.73 -2.70
C SER A 86 -0.42 4.78 -2.04
N THR A 87 -0.85 4.26 -0.91
CA THR A 87 -0.20 3.14 -0.22
C THR A 87 -1.13 1.94 -0.16
N ILE A 88 -0.53 0.75 -0.18
CA ILE A 88 -1.22 -0.52 0.02
C ILE A 88 -0.62 -1.20 1.23
N GLY A 89 -1.46 -1.61 2.14
CA GLY A 89 -1.10 -2.46 3.26
C GLY A 89 -1.73 -3.84 3.15
N HIS A 90 -1.03 -4.86 3.63
CA HIS A 90 -1.56 -6.21 3.74
C HIS A 90 -1.09 -6.85 5.02
N CYS A 91 -2.02 -7.29 5.85
CA CYS A 91 -1.73 -8.07 7.03
C CYS A 91 -2.62 -9.30 7.08
N ALA A 92 -2.05 -10.45 7.45
CA ALA A 92 -2.77 -11.70 7.56
C ALA A 92 -2.34 -12.42 8.84
N GLU A 93 -3.32 -12.99 9.55
CA GLU A 93 -3.08 -13.82 10.73
C GLU A 93 -3.79 -15.15 10.65
N GLU A 94 -3.15 -16.19 11.17
CA GLU A 94 -3.78 -17.49 11.30
C GLU A 94 -4.80 -17.46 12.45
N VAL A 95 -6.08 -17.61 12.09
CA VAL A 95 -7.14 -17.65 13.08
C VAL A 95 -7.20 -19.05 13.67
N LYS A 96 -6.89 -19.16 14.95
CA LYS A 96 -7.07 -20.40 15.71
C LYS A 96 -8.56 -20.63 15.90
N VAL A 97 -9.09 -21.68 15.29
CA VAL A 97 -10.47 -22.15 15.55
C VAL A 97 -10.54 -22.55 17.02
N LYS A 98 -10.95 -21.63 17.87
CA LYS A 98 -11.27 -21.96 19.26
C LYS A 98 -12.54 -22.82 19.20
N SER A 99 -12.40 -24.08 19.63
CA SER A 99 -13.51 -25.02 19.78
C SER A 99 -14.70 -24.32 20.44
N GLN A 100 -15.89 -24.49 19.87
CA GLN A 100 -17.17 -23.86 20.25
C GLN A 100 -17.66 -24.16 21.69
N PHE A 101 -16.79 -24.51 22.62
CA PHE A 101 -17.15 -24.96 23.97
C PHE A 101 -17.20 -23.85 25.04
N TRP A 102 -16.96 -22.58 24.70
CA TRP A 102 -17.06 -21.48 25.68
C TRP A 102 -18.31 -20.63 25.45
N ARG A 103 -19.34 -20.91 26.22
CA ARG A 103 -20.50 -20.03 26.44
C ARG A 103 -20.04 -18.82 27.25
N GLY A 104 -20.03 -17.65 26.66
CA GLY A 104 -19.83 -16.40 27.38
C GLY A 104 -19.22 -15.31 26.50
N GLY A 105 -20.05 -14.58 25.78
CA GLY A 105 -19.97 -13.17 25.47
C GLY A 105 -18.64 -12.64 24.96
N MET A 106 -18.44 -12.70 23.75
CA MET A 106 -17.72 -11.81 22.79
C MET A 106 -17.42 -12.64 21.57
N GLU A 107 -17.98 -12.28 20.43
CA GLU A 107 -17.74 -13.03 19.22
C GLU A 107 -16.25 -12.92 18.85
N PRO A 108 -15.54 -14.06 18.67
CA PRO A 108 -14.13 -14.03 18.28
C PRO A 108 -14.03 -13.41 16.88
N GLY A 109 -13.15 -12.43 16.68
CA GLY A 109 -12.84 -11.87 15.38
C GLY A 109 -12.90 -10.35 15.27
N THR A 110 -13.62 -9.65 16.15
CA THR A 110 -13.77 -8.19 16.05
C THR A 110 -12.46 -7.48 16.37
N HIS A 111 -11.85 -7.75 17.49
CA HIS A 111 -10.56 -7.17 17.88
C HIS A 111 -9.39 -7.69 17.02
N GLU A 112 -9.49 -8.95 16.54
CA GLU A 112 -8.49 -9.51 15.64
C GLU A 112 -8.47 -8.73 14.32
N LEU A 113 -9.62 -8.35 13.78
CA LEU A 113 -9.69 -7.58 12.52
C LEU A 113 -9.22 -6.14 12.70
N GLU A 114 -9.54 -5.48 13.82
CA GLU A 114 -9.02 -4.14 14.13
C GLU A 114 -7.49 -4.12 14.15
N ASP A 115 -6.89 -5.07 14.87
CA ASP A 115 -5.44 -5.20 15.00
C ASP A 115 -4.78 -5.53 13.64
N ILE A 116 -5.39 -6.40 12.83
CA ILE A 116 -4.94 -6.73 11.49
C ILE A 116 -4.95 -5.47 10.59
N ILE A 117 -6.01 -4.66 10.67
CA ILE A 117 -6.12 -3.42 9.88
C ILE A 117 -5.10 -2.39 10.33
N GLU A 118 -4.95 -2.13 11.62
CA GLU A 118 -3.95 -1.22 12.15
C GLU A 118 -2.54 -1.62 11.68
N ARG A 119 -2.20 -2.90 11.80
CA ARG A 119 -0.91 -3.41 11.34
C ARG A 119 -0.75 -3.36 9.83
N SER A 120 -1.82 -3.52 9.05
CA SER A 120 -1.76 -3.40 7.59
C SER A 120 -1.38 -1.98 7.16
N VAL A 121 -1.86 -0.97 7.87
CA VAL A 121 -1.54 0.44 7.60
C VAL A 121 -0.14 0.81 8.09
N GLU A 122 0.20 0.44 9.31
CA GLU A 122 1.41 0.93 9.98
C GLU A 122 2.66 0.07 9.72
N LYS A 123 2.52 -1.26 9.81
CA LYS A 123 3.68 -2.17 9.85
C LYS A 123 3.84 -3.05 8.63
N SER A 124 2.74 -3.35 7.97
CA SER A 124 2.69 -4.28 6.83
C SER A 124 2.39 -3.56 5.52
N SER A 125 2.76 -2.28 5.44
CA SER A 125 2.68 -1.55 4.18
C SER A 125 3.58 -2.21 3.14
N LEU A 126 3.01 -2.60 2.01
CA LEU A 126 3.73 -3.15 0.87
C LEU A 126 4.35 -2.05 0.01
N THR A 127 3.91 -0.84 0.23
CA THR A 127 4.38 0.35 -0.46
C THR A 127 5.10 1.27 0.53
N PHE A 128 5.32 2.47 0.14
CA PHE A 128 6.04 3.46 0.92
C PHE A 128 5.35 3.75 2.26
N PRO A 129 6.03 3.63 3.42
CA PRO A 129 5.43 4.00 4.70
C PRO A 129 5.24 5.50 4.75
N THR A 130 4.05 5.91 5.15
CA THR A 130 3.67 7.31 5.17
C THR A 130 2.59 7.53 6.24
N ASP A 131 2.43 8.78 6.66
CA ASP A 131 1.28 9.18 7.46
C ASP A 131 0.03 9.17 6.58
N VAL A 132 -0.95 8.37 6.99
CA VAL A 132 -2.21 8.22 6.26
C VAL A 132 -3.33 9.10 6.80
N SER A 133 -3.10 9.85 7.88
CA SER A 133 -4.12 10.66 8.55
C SER A 133 -4.70 11.78 7.67
N GLY A 134 -3.94 12.23 6.66
CA GLY A 134 -4.38 13.23 5.69
C GLY A 134 -4.92 12.67 4.38
N ALA A 135 -5.23 11.38 4.32
CA ALA A 135 -5.70 10.73 3.11
C ALA A 135 -7.06 11.27 2.64
N ARG A 136 -7.30 11.24 1.34
CA ARG A 136 -8.57 11.67 0.73
C ARG A 136 -9.54 10.53 0.47
N SER A 137 -9.03 9.32 0.31
CA SER A 137 -9.82 8.13 0.04
C SER A 137 -9.16 6.90 0.65
N ALA A 138 -9.97 5.98 1.14
CA ALA A 138 -9.50 4.70 1.64
C ALA A 138 -10.46 3.56 1.27
N SER A 139 -9.89 2.37 1.12
CA SER A 139 -10.63 1.13 0.87
C SER A 139 -10.08 -0.02 1.66
N LEU A 140 -10.95 -0.93 2.00
CA LEU A 140 -10.68 -2.14 2.78
C LEU A 140 -11.20 -3.37 2.05
N ILE A 141 -10.34 -4.36 1.87
CA ILE A 141 -10.75 -5.70 1.44
C ILE A 141 -10.42 -6.67 2.58
N VAL A 142 -11.41 -7.38 3.06
CA VAL A 142 -11.24 -8.39 4.12
C VAL A 142 -11.36 -9.78 3.50
N HIS A 143 -10.37 -10.62 3.74
CA HIS A 143 -10.35 -11.99 3.26
C HIS A 143 -10.27 -12.95 4.43
N GLY A 144 -11.10 -13.98 4.42
CA GLY A 144 -11.14 -14.95 5.50
C GLY A 144 -12.23 -16.00 5.29
N ARG A 145 -12.42 -16.86 6.29
CA ARG A 145 -13.55 -17.78 6.29
C ARG A 145 -14.85 -17.03 6.49
N PRO A 146 -15.97 -17.50 5.90
CA PRO A 146 -17.29 -16.84 6.05
C PRO A 146 -17.68 -16.59 7.51
N GLU A 147 -17.33 -17.51 8.41
CA GLU A 147 -17.63 -17.41 9.84
C GLU A 147 -16.87 -16.28 10.56
N HIS A 148 -15.84 -15.68 9.93
CA HIS A 148 -15.09 -14.53 10.45
C HIS A 148 -15.46 -13.23 9.74
N LEU A 149 -16.20 -13.28 8.63
CA LEU A 149 -16.58 -12.13 7.81
C LEU A 149 -18.02 -11.68 8.09
N TYR A 150 -18.37 -11.55 9.35
CA TYR A 150 -19.72 -11.10 9.72
C TYR A 150 -19.81 -9.57 9.77
N THR A 151 -21.00 -9.06 9.53
CA THR A 151 -21.26 -7.62 9.32
C THR A 151 -20.68 -6.73 10.43
N GLN A 152 -20.76 -7.16 11.69
CA GLN A 152 -20.24 -6.37 12.80
C GLN A 152 -18.72 -6.26 12.77
N ALA A 153 -17.97 -7.36 12.51
CA ALA A 153 -16.52 -7.33 12.41
C ALA A 153 -16.06 -6.40 11.28
N ILE A 154 -16.72 -6.49 10.12
CA ILE A 154 -16.42 -5.62 8.98
C ILE A 154 -16.72 -4.16 9.30
N SER A 155 -17.84 -3.87 9.99
CA SER A 155 -18.19 -2.49 10.39
C SER A 155 -17.18 -1.90 11.36
N VAL A 156 -16.71 -2.67 12.32
CA VAL A 156 -15.68 -2.26 13.28
C VAL A 156 -14.34 -2.03 12.55
N GLY A 157 -13.96 -2.94 11.66
CA GLY A 157 -12.77 -2.79 10.85
C GLY A 157 -12.79 -1.54 9.95
N ARG A 158 -13.96 -1.23 9.35
CA ARG A 158 -14.15 0.02 8.60
C ARG A 158 -13.95 1.24 9.50
N ALA A 159 -14.61 1.26 10.66
CA ALA A 159 -14.49 2.37 11.60
C ALA A 159 -13.04 2.59 12.03
N LYS A 160 -12.28 1.49 12.23
CA LYS A 160 -10.84 1.59 12.53
C LYS A 160 -10.05 2.24 11.40
N LEU A 161 -10.31 1.88 10.15
CA LEU A 161 -9.63 2.51 9.01
C LEU A 161 -10.07 3.97 8.81
N GLU A 162 -11.34 4.28 9.07
CA GLU A 162 -11.86 5.66 9.07
C GLU A 162 -11.16 6.51 10.14
N GLU A 163 -10.94 5.97 11.34
CA GLU A 163 -10.18 6.60 12.41
C GLU A 163 -8.73 6.89 12.02
N LEU A 164 -8.03 5.88 11.48
CA LEU A 164 -6.62 5.99 11.11
C LEU A 164 -6.36 6.98 9.96
N THR A 165 -7.30 7.08 9.03
CA THR A 165 -7.14 7.90 7.81
C THR A 165 -7.87 9.22 7.86
N THR A 166 -8.74 9.44 8.85
CA THR A 166 -9.68 10.58 8.92
C THR A 166 -10.61 10.71 7.69
N VAL A 167 -10.69 9.67 6.88
CA VAL A 167 -11.60 9.61 5.71
C VAL A 167 -13.02 9.34 6.19
N GLY A 168 -13.96 10.22 5.84
CA GLY A 168 -15.36 10.12 6.32
C GLY A 168 -16.14 8.92 5.80
N LYS A 169 -15.65 8.19 4.80
CA LYS A 169 -16.28 6.99 4.26
C LYS A 169 -15.25 6.07 3.59
N VAL A 170 -14.99 4.95 4.23
CA VAL A 170 -14.17 3.87 3.68
C VAL A 170 -15.04 2.96 2.79
N ARG A 171 -14.58 2.68 1.57
CA ARG A 171 -15.15 1.65 0.70
C ARG A 171 -14.65 0.29 1.16
N TYR A 172 -15.48 -0.72 1.05
CA TYR A 172 -15.06 -2.05 1.50
C TYR A 172 -15.67 -3.16 0.66
N GLY A 173 -15.06 -4.33 0.78
CA GLY A 173 -15.59 -5.58 0.27
C GLY A 173 -15.05 -6.76 1.07
N ASP A 174 -15.79 -7.85 1.07
CA ASP A 174 -15.40 -9.10 1.70
C ASP A 174 -15.03 -10.15 0.65
N TYR A 175 -14.06 -10.98 0.99
CA TYR A 175 -13.56 -12.06 0.16
C TYR A 175 -13.64 -13.38 0.95
N PRO A 176 -14.79 -14.08 0.92
CA PRO A 176 -14.96 -15.31 1.66
C PRO A 176 -14.23 -16.49 0.99
N ASP A 177 -13.35 -17.16 1.75
CA ASP A 177 -12.69 -18.40 1.35
C ASP A 177 -12.73 -19.44 2.46
N ARG A 178 -13.51 -20.51 2.24
CA ARG A 178 -13.66 -21.61 3.21
C ARG A 178 -12.39 -22.43 3.41
N ARG A 179 -11.42 -22.30 2.52
CA ARG A 179 -10.17 -23.08 2.54
C ARG A 179 -9.06 -22.37 3.31
N THR A 180 -9.17 -21.07 3.47
CA THR A 180 -8.15 -20.30 4.18
C THR A 180 -8.15 -20.62 5.69
N LYS A 181 -6.96 -20.53 6.28
CA LYS A 181 -6.78 -20.53 7.73
C LYS A 181 -6.53 -19.12 8.26
N TYR A 182 -6.45 -18.16 7.36
CA TYR A 182 -6.06 -16.79 7.69
C TYR A 182 -7.27 -15.87 7.64
N LEU A 183 -7.28 -14.90 8.55
CA LEU A 183 -8.03 -13.68 8.43
C LEU A 183 -7.05 -12.60 7.98
N SER A 184 -7.36 -11.89 6.92
CA SER A 184 -6.47 -10.86 6.39
C SER A 184 -7.22 -9.61 5.96
N ALA A 185 -6.52 -8.48 5.99
CA ALA A 185 -7.00 -7.22 5.48
C ALA A 185 -6.00 -6.65 4.47
N ILE A 186 -6.53 -6.15 3.37
CA ILE A 186 -5.82 -5.32 2.41
C ILE A 186 -6.41 -3.91 2.52
N THR A 187 -5.55 -2.94 2.82
CA THR A 187 -5.92 -1.53 2.90
C THR A 187 -5.32 -0.79 1.72
N ILE A 188 -6.12 0.05 1.07
CA ILE A 188 -5.68 0.96 0.00
C ILE A 188 -6.01 2.37 0.50
N VAL A 189 -4.99 3.19 0.63
CA VAL A 189 -5.15 4.58 1.09
C VAL A 189 -4.58 5.50 0.03
N SER A 190 -5.36 6.48 -0.41
CA SER A 190 -5.04 7.36 -1.53
C SER A 190 -5.21 8.84 -1.18
N GLY A 191 -4.55 9.69 -1.95
CA GLY A 191 -4.57 11.14 -1.71
C GLY A 191 -3.67 11.55 -0.57
N ILE A 192 -2.58 10.83 -0.39
CA ILE A 192 -1.59 11.06 0.65
C ILE A 192 -0.71 12.24 0.22
N THR A 193 -0.46 13.16 1.14
CA THR A 193 0.34 14.37 0.90
C THR A 193 1.64 14.41 1.70
N ASP A 194 1.73 13.65 2.77
CA ASP A 194 2.96 13.59 3.60
C ASP A 194 3.83 12.39 3.19
N PHE A 195 5.01 12.70 2.69
CA PHE A 195 5.99 11.72 2.24
C PHE A 195 7.33 11.94 2.92
N THR A 196 7.36 11.76 4.23
CA THR A 196 8.57 11.93 5.06
C THR A 196 9.81 11.28 4.42
N ARG A 197 9.64 10.10 3.83
CA ARG A 197 10.76 9.41 3.16
C ARG A 197 11.20 10.10 1.87
N LEU A 198 10.27 10.57 1.07
CA LEU A 198 10.56 11.29 -0.16
C LEU A 198 11.27 12.63 0.14
N ASP A 199 10.83 13.30 1.20
CA ASP A 199 11.47 14.54 1.66
C ASP A 199 12.89 14.29 2.21
N GLN A 200 13.13 13.19 2.88
CA GLN A 200 14.47 12.74 3.24
C GLN A 200 15.34 12.50 2.00
N MET A 201 14.78 11.87 0.97
CA MET A 201 15.47 11.66 -0.30
C MET A 201 15.80 12.98 -0.99
N ARG A 202 14.87 13.93 -1.05
CA ARG A 202 15.08 15.28 -1.60
C ARG A 202 16.19 16.02 -0.87
N LYS A 203 16.16 16.05 0.46
CA LYS A 203 17.22 16.65 1.28
C LYS A 203 18.57 16.02 0.98
N ARG A 204 18.62 14.69 0.90
CA ARG A 204 19.86 13.98 0.60
C ARG A 204 20.42 14.29 -0.78
N VAL A 205 19.56 14.43 -1.79
CA VAL A 205 19.95 14.86 -3.15
C VAL A 205 20.50 16.28 -3.12
N GLN A 206 19.90 17.20 -2.38
CA GLN A 206 20.36 18.57 -2.23
C GLN A 206 21.74 18.64 -1.56
N GLU A 207 21.97 17.87 -0.49
CA GLU A 207 23.25 17.76 0.19
C GLU A 207 24.36 17.27 -0.75
N LEU A 208 24.07 16.22 -1.53
CA LEU A 208 25.03 15.67 -2.50
C LEU A 208 25.37 16.65 -3.62
N ASN A 209 24.39 17.39 -4.10
CA ASN A 209 24.60 18.41 -5.14
C ASN A 209 25.32 19.66 -4.59
N GLY A 210 25.06 20.05 -3.34
CA GLY A 210 25.73 21.15 -2.67
C GLY A 210 27.18 20.84 -2.25
N SER A 211 27.51 19.55 -2.13
CA SER A 211 28.87 19.09 -1.76
C SER A 211 29.79 18.85 -2.96
N THR A 212 29.30 19.03 -4.19
CA THR A 212 30.14 18.88 -5.40
C THR A 212 30.93 20.17 -5.62
N PRO A 213 32.27 20.16 -5.55
CA PRO A 213 33.06 21.34 -5.90
C PRO A 213 32.78 21.70 -7.36
N THR A 214 32.45 22.96 -7.59
CA THR A 214 32.16 23.51 -8.92
C THR A 214 33.46 23.52 -9.75
N ASN A 215 33.81 22.40 -10.35
CA ASN A 215 34.77 22.38 -11.42
C ASN A 215 34.07 22.92 -12.68
N HIS A 216 34.17 24.22 -12.87
CA HIS A 216 33.90 24.88 -14.14
C HIS A 216 34.85 24.36 -15.21
N HIS A 217 34.54 23.25 -15.84
CA HIS A 217 35.00 22.97 -17.18
C HIS A 217 34.05 23.64 -18.16
N THR A 218 34.43 24.83 -18.59
CA THR A 218 33.93 25.50 -19.77
C THR A 218 34.07 24.55 -20.97
N MET A 219 33.02 23.82 -21.30
CA MET A 219 32.89 23.25 -22.64
C MET A 219 32.40 24.34 -23.59
N ARG A 220 33.28 24.68 -24.51
CA ARG A 220 33.05 25.60 -25.63
C ARG A 220 31.86 25.10 -26.45
N ASP A 221 30.96 26.02 -26.76
CA ASP A 221 29.96 25.93 -27.80
C ASP A 221 30.56 25.42 -29.12
N SER A 222 30.18 24.25 -29.57
CA SER A 222 30.23 23.86 -30.96
C SER A 222 28.82 23.91 -31.52
N VAL A 223 28.50 25.06 -32.05
CA VAL A 223 27.37 25.27 -32.95
C VAL A 223 27.55 24.32 -34.16
N VAL A 224 26.67 23.34 -34.28
CA VAL A 224 26.49 22.59 -35.51
C VAL A 224 25.24 23.12 -36.20
N GLU A 225 25.46 23.89 -37.25
CA GLU A 225 24.40 24.32 -38.17
C GLU A 225 23.79 23.11 -38.90
N PRO A 226 22.45 23.06 -39.09
CA PRO A 226 21.86 22.06 -39.93
C PRO A 226 22.03 22.41 -41.39
N SER A 227 22.78 21.60 -42.16
CA SER A 227 22.78 21.66 -43.62
C SER A 227 21.46 21.13 -44.19
N VAL A 228 20.79 22.01 -44.91
CA VAL A 228 19.68 21.74 -45.84
C VAL A 228 20.18 20.94 -47.03
N ILE A 229 19.60 19.81 -47.30
CA ILE A 229 19.27 19.25 -48.61
C ILE A 229 17.98 18.40 -48.48
#